data_5d2e91f2525125bf2995ba667093c759
#
_entry.id   5d2e91f2525125bf2995ba667093c759
#
_cell.length_a   1.000
_cell.length_b   1.000
_cell.length_c   1.000
_cell.angle_alpha   90.00
_cell.angle_beta   90.00
_cell.angle_gamma   90.00
#
_symmetry.space_group_name_H-M   'P 1'
#
loop_
_entity.id
_entity.type
_entity.pdbx_description
1 polymer ?
#
loop_
_entity_poly.entity_id
_entity_poly.type
_entity_poly.pdbx_seq_one_letter_code
_entity_poly.pdbx_strand_id
1 'polypeptide(L)'
;DNTSYPIDTCLSFLKILEKLDINLNEGYEYLKKEMNSEHRFEFVDSINGTKFINDSKATNFHSMSVATSKVKSALLIMHGITKNIPHDGIHISNEVKKIIIPNNMNIDMKIPNCEILKIDSILNLESYLAEEYQNFETILFSCGGASFSDFKDYKDRGTFFRKLVRNLKENEKWI
;
A
#
# COMPACT_ATOMS: atom_id res chain seq x y z
N ASP A 1 16.60 4.52 -6.40
CA ASP A 1 16.10 5.30 -5.24
C ASP A 1 14.91 4.61 -4.61
N ASN A 2 15.14 3.93 -3.48
CA ASN A 2 14.10 3.19 -2.73
C ASN A 2 13.42 4.09 -1.67
N THR A 3 13.04 5.32 -2.02
CA THR A 3 12.39 6.20 -1.07
C THR A 3 10.87 5.96 -1.05
N SER A 4 10.31 5.77 0.12
CA SER A 4 8.84 5.69 0.32
C SER A 4 8.14 7.05 0.23
N TYR A 5 8.89 8.14 0.19
CA TYR A 5 8.39 9.50 0.01
C TYR A 5 8.60 10.02 -1.40
N PRO A 6 7.70 10.86 -1.92
CA PRO A 6 7.97 11.63 -3.14
C PRO A 6 9.22 12.49 -2.97
N ILE A 7 10.03 12.57 -4.02
CA ILE A 7 11.29 13.35 -4.02
C ILE A 7 11.04 14.80 -3.60
N ASP A 8 9.96 15.42 -4.08
CA ASP A 8 9.58 16.79 -3.74
C ASP A 8 9.34 16.99 -2.24
N THR A 9 8.79 15.97 -1.56
CA THR A 9 8.59 16.00 -0.10
C THR A 9 9.93 15.99 0.61
N CYS A 10 10.87 15.16 0.18
CA CYS A 10 12.21 15.11 0.74
C CYS A 10 12.97 16.42 0.53
N LEU A 11 12.92 16.99 -0.68
CA LEU A 11 13.55 18.26 -1.00
C LEU A 11 12.94 19.43 -0.21
N SER A 12 11.62 19.45 -0.04
CA SER A 12 10.95 20.46 0.78
C SER A 12 11.36 20.40 2.23
N PHE A 13 11.49 19.20 2.79
CA PHE A 13 11.97 18.99 4.15
C PHE A 13 13.41 19.48 4.32
N LEU A 14 14.32 19.11 3.40
CA LEU A 14 15.71 19.57 3.45
C LEU A 14 15.82 21.09 3.37
N LYS A 15 15.01 21.76 2.52
CA LYS A 15 14.95 23.23 2.45
C LYS A 15 14.47 23.86 3.76
N ILE A 16 13.54 23.22 4.46
CA ILE A 16 13.07 23.70 5.77
C ILE A 16 14.20 23.60 6.80
N LEU A 17 14.91 22.46 6.83
CA LEU A 17 16.06 22.28 7.74
C LEU A 17 17.14 23.34 7.51
N GLU A 18 17.49 23.61 6.23
CA GLU A 18 18.44 24.65 5.87
C GLU A 18 18.01 26.03 6.39
N LYS A 19 16.73 26.40 6.22
CA LYS A 19 16.18 27.66 6.73
C LYS A 19 16.15 27.77 8.25
N LEU A 20 16.10 26.65 8.93
CA LEU A 20 16.09 26.58 10.41
C LEU A 20 17.50 26.41 11.00
N ASP A 21 18.54 26.45 10.16
CA ASP A 21 19.95 26.21 10.54
C ASP A 21 20.15 24.87 11.27
N ILE A 22 19.38 23.86 10.86
CA ILE A 22 19.48 22.49 11.39
C ILE A 22 20.44 21.69 10.49
N ASN A 23 21.27 20.86 11.12
CA ASN A 23 22.25 20.01 10.43
C ASN A 23 21.57 19.10 9.42
N LEU A 24 21.89 19.27 8.13
CA LEU A 24 21.28 18.51 7.02
C LEU A 24 21.58 17.00 7.11
N ASN A 25 22.73 16.60 7.66
CA ASN A 25 23.05 15.18 7.84
C ASN A 25 22.14 14.52 8.91
N GLU A 26 21.90 15.20 10.01
CA GLU A 26 20.96 14.72 11.05
C GLU A 26 19.54 14.63 10.48
N GLY A 27 19.12 15.63 9.73
CA GLY A 27 17.83 15.63 9.05
C GLY A 27 17.71 14.50 8.02
N TYR A 28 18.78 14.22 7.27
CA TYR A 28 18.82 13.10 6.32
C TYR A 28 18.71 11.74 7.01
N GLU A 29 19.43 11.51 8.10
CA GLU A 29 19.34 10.26 8.88
C GLU A 29 17.95 10.09 9.51
N TYR A 30 17.32 11.17 9.97
CA TYR A 30 15.94 11.14 10.44
C TYR A 30 14.97 10.75 9.32
N LEU A 31 15.08 11.37 8.15
CA LEU A 31 14.29 11.01 6.96
C LEU A 31 14.46 9.53 6.61
N LYS A 32 15.69 9.05 6.56
CA LYS A 32 16.00 7.66 6.23
C LYS A 32 15.36 6.67 7.20
N LYS A 33 15.34 7.00 8.50
CA LYS A 33 14.65 6.22 9.52
C LYS A 33 13.12 6.21 9.31
N GLU A 34 12.53 7.37 9.03
CA GLU A 34 11.10 7.49 8.75
C GLU A 34 10.68 6.84 7.43
N MET A 35 11.58 6.84 6.43
CA MET A 35 11.35 6.17 5.15
C MET A 35 11.27 4.66 5.26
N ASN A 36 11.96 4.07 6.23
CA ASN A 36 11.92 2.64 6.56
C ASN A 36 10.90 2.34 7.68
N SER A 37 9.93 3.23 7.91
CA SER A 37 8.94 3.02 8.96
C SER A 37 7.99 1.88 8.59
N GLU A 38 7.59 1.12 9.61
CA GLU A 38 6.61 0.04 9.47
C GLU A 38 5.34 0.52 8.76
N HIS A 39 4.76 -0.36 7.94
CA HIS A 39 3.55 -0.13 7.15
C HIS A 39 3.64 0.98 6.10
N ARG A 40 4.87 1.42 5.73
CA ARG A 40 5.12 2.38 4.66
C ARG A 40 5.95 1.73 3.56
N PHE A 41 5.30 1.27 2.49
CA PHE A 41 5.90 0.52 1.38
C PHE A 41 6.88 -0.57 1.86
N GLU A 42 6.48 -1.24 2.93
CA GLU A 42 7.26 -2.21 3.66
C GLU A 42 7.25 -3.55 2.95
N PHE A 43 8.41 -4.10 2.63
CA PHE A 43 8.52 -5.48 2.19
C PHE A 43 8.21 -6.41 3.38
N VAL A 44 7.18 -7.24 3.24
CA VAL A 44 6.78 -8.19 4.29
C VAL A 44 7.45 -9.53 4.08
N ASP A 45 7.26 -10.13 2.90
CA ASP A 45 7.82 -11.44 2.54
C ASP A 45 7.73 -11.69 1.03
N SER A 46 8.30 -12.81 0.58
CA SER A 46 8.09 -13.36 -0.75
C SER A 46 7.63 -14.81 -0.66
N ILE A 47 6.56 -15.17 -1.38
CA ILE A 47 5.99 -16.51 -1.43
C ILE A 47 5.95 -16.94 -2.90
N ASN A 48 6.63 -18.03 -3.24
CA ASN A 48 6.70 -18.56 -4.63
C ASN A 48 7.09 -17.50 -5.69
N GLY A 49 7.96 -16.54 -5.32
CA GLY A 49 8.41 -15.47 -6.21
C GLY A 49 7.55 -14.20 -6.16
N THR A 50 6.33 -14.25 -5.66
CA THR A 50 5.45 -13.08 -5.48
C THR A 50 5.86 -12.28 -4.24
N LYS A 51 6.06 -10.98 -4.38
CA LYS A 51 6.41 -10.05 -3.30
C LYS A 51 5.16 -9.49 -2.63
N PHE A 52 5.15 -9.45 -1.32
CA PHE A 52 4.08 -8.84 -0.52
C PHE A 52 4.57 -7.54 0.10
N ILE A 53 3.92 -6.42 -0.26
CA ILE A 53 4.28 -5.06 0.17
C ILE A 53 3.14 -4.49 1.01
N ASN A 54 3.49 -4.05 2.23
CA ASN A 54 2.57 -3.42 3.17
C ASN A 54 2.75 -1.90 3.15
N ASP A 55 1.75 -1.20 2.62
CA ASP A 55 1.68 0.25 2.58
C ASP A 55 0.37 0.75 3.23
N SER A 56 0.01 0.11 4.35
CA SER A 56 -1.20 0.46 5.10
C SER A 56 -1.22 1.92 5.58
N LYS A 57 -0.05 2.57 5.69
CA LYS A 57 0.09 3.99 6.03
C LYS A 57 -0.36 4.93 4.92
N ALA A 58 -0.57 4.46 3.69
CA ALA A 58 -1.19 5.21 2.59
C ALA A 58 -2.69 5.38 2.86
N THR A 59 -3.06 6.41 3.60
CA THR A 59 -4.43 6.73 4.00
C THR A 59 -5.12 7.73 3.09
N ASN A 60 -4.55 7.97 1.90
CA ASN A 60 -5.11 8.83 0.85
C ASN A 60 -4.64 8.35 -0.54
N PHE A 61 -5.38 8.76 -1.57
CA PHE A 61 -5.13 8.32 -2.94
C PHE A 61 -3.79 8.77 -3.52
N HIS A 62 -3.28 9.95 -3.13
CA HIS A 62 -1.99 10.43 -3.61
C HIS A 62 -0.85 9.48 -3.17
N SER A 63 -0.81 9.10 -1.90
CA SER A 63 0.20 8.16 -1.39
C SER A 63 0.10 6.80 -2.08
N MET A 64 -1.13 6.27 -2.25
CA MET A 64 -1.39 5.03 -2.96
C MET A 64 -0.92 5.11 -4.42
N SER A 65 -1.22 6.20 -5.12
CA SER A 65 -0.78 6.45 -6.50
C SER A 65 0.74 6.35 -6.63
N VAL A 66 1.48 6.98 -5.72
CA VAL A 66 2.95 6.89 -5.64
C VAL A 66 3.40 5.45 -5.39
N ALA A 67 2.71 4.70 -4.54
CA ALA A 67 3.06 3.30 -4.28
C ALA A 67 2.86 2.43 -5.54
N THR A 68 1.77 2.65 -6.29
CA THR A 68 1.49 1.87 -7.52
C THR A 68 2.52 2.09 -8.63
N SER A 69 3.20 3.24 -8.67
CA SER A 69 4.25 3.51 -9.65
C SER A 69 5.57 2.76 -9.39
N LYS A 70 5.72 2.14 -8.22
CA LYS A 70 6.94 1.43 -7.79
C LYS A 70 6.87 -0.09 -7.94
N VAL A 71 5.74 -0.62 -8.39
CA VAL A 71 5.50 -2.06 -8.51
C VAL A 71 5.35 -2.48 -9.97
N LYS A 72 5.47 -3.78 -10.22
CA LYS A 72 5.25 -4.39 -11.53
C LYS A 72 4.27 -5.54 -11.40
N SER A 73 3.47 -5.75 -12.46
CA SER A 73 2.48 -6.84 -12.54
C SER A 73 1.77 -7.05 -11.20
N ALA A 74 1.08 -5.99 -10.71
CA ALA A 74 0.61 -5.95 -9.34
C ALA A 74 -0.89 -6.21 -9.19
N LEU A 75 -1.24 -6.89 -8.09
CA LEU A 75 -2.56 -6.85 -7.49
C LEU A 75 -2.55 -5.80 -6.38
N LEU A 76 -3.40 -4.78 -6.51
CA LEU A 76 -3.58 -3.72 -5.53
C LEU A 76 -4.76 -4.04 -4.60
N ILE A 77 -4.55 -3.93 -3.31
CA ILE A 77 -5.61 -4.06 -2.30
C ILE A 77 -5.85 -2.68 -1.70
N MET A 78 -7.08 -2.20 -1.86
CA MET A 78 -7.54 -0.92 -1.32
C MET A 78 -8.50 -1.15 -0.15
N HIS A 79 -8.52 -0.23 0.80
CA HIS A 79 -9.40 -0.34 1.97
C HIS A 79 -9.55 0.99 2.71
N GLY A 80 -10.74 1.23 3.22
CA GLY A 80 -11.01 2.25 4.22
C GLY A 80 -11.93 3.36 3.76
N ILE A 81 -12.11 4.35 4.65
CA ILE A 81 -13.02 5.47 4.43
C ILE A 81 -12.35 6.49 3.51
N THR A 82 -12.97 6.75 2.36
CA THR A 82 -12.56 7.82 1.46
C THR A 82 -13.11 9.15 1.95
N LYS A 83 -12.28 10.20 1.93
CA LYS A 83 -12.65 11.54 2.41
C LYS A 83 -13.42 12.31 1.34
N ASN A 84 -14.52 11.84 0.78
CA ASN A 84 -15.35 12.51 -0.23
C ASN A 84 -14.56 13.39 -1.24
N ILE A 85 -13.32 13.01 -1.52
CA ILE A 85 -12.47 13.70 -2.48
C ILE A 85 -12.93 13.21 -3.85
N PRO A 86 -13.16 14.12 -4.81
CA PRO A 86 -13.46 13.73 -6.18
C PRO A 86 -12.43 12.74 -6.68
N HIS A 87 -12.89 11.63 -7.27
CA HIS A 87 -12.00 10.59 -7.78
C HIS A 87 -11.36 10.97 -9.12
N ASP A 88 -11.72 12.12 -9.64
CA ASP A 88 -11.16 12.72 -10.84
C ASP A 88 -9.67 13.03 -10.64
N GLY A 89 -8.82 12.28 -11.34
CA GLY A 89 -7.37 12.45 -11.25
C GLY A 89 -6.62 11.45 -10.36
N ILE A 90 -7.28 10.41 -9.86
CA ILE A 90 -6.55 9.29 -9.25
C ILE A 90 -5.78 8.56 -10.35
N HIS A 91 -4.46 8.69 -10.30
CA HIS A 91 -3.59 7.97 -11.22
C HIS A 91 -3.16 6.64 -10.58
N ILE A 92 -3.57 5.52 -11.18
CA ILE A 92 -3.07 4.19 -10.85
C ILE A 92 -2.19 3.72 -11.99
N SER A 93 -1.01 3.22 -11.68
CA SER A 93 -0.06 2.70 -12.67
C SER A 93 -0.68 1.59 -13.52
N ASN A 94 -0.38 1.55 -14.81
CA ASN A 94 -0.77 0.46 -15.73
C ASN A 94 -0.16 -0.89 -15.33
N GLU A 95 0.78 -0.89 -14.41
CA GLU A 95 1.36 -2.10 -13.82
C GLU A 95 0.41 -2.79 -12.84
N VAL A 96 -0.64 -2.11 -12.36
CA VAL A 96 -1.71 -2.72 -11.57
C VAL A 96 -2.67 -3.43 -12.52
N LYS A 97 -2.76 -4.76 -12.42
CA LYS A 97 -3.58 -5.60 -13.29
C LYS A 97 -4.94 -5.94 -12.67
N LYS A 98 -4.99 -5.98 -11.34
CA LYS A 98 -6.21 -6.25 -10.58
C LYS A 98 -6.25 -5.40 -9.30
N ILE A 99 -7.47 -5.00 -8.92
CA ILE A 99 -7.73 -4.28 -7.68
C ILE A 99 -8.76 -5.04 -6.87
N ILE A 100 -8.49 -5.25 -5.58
CA ILE A 100 -9.47 -5.77 -4.62
C ILE A 100 -9.95 -4.60 -3.74
N ILE A 101 -11.26 -4.46 -3.63
CA ILE A 101 -11.92 -3.40 -2.85
C ILE A 101 -13.05 -4.04 -2.02
N PRO A 102 -13.14 -3.82 -0.70
CA PRO A 102 -14.30 -4.26 0.08
C PRO A 102 -15.56 -3.44 -0.28
N ASN A 103 -16.73 -4.07 -0.20
CA ASN A 103 -18.02 -3.47 -0.58
C ASN A 103 -18.35 -2.19 0.20
N ASN A 104 -17.84 -2.05 1.42
CA ASN A 104 -18.02 -0.85 2.25
C ASN A 104 -17.13 0.33 1.84
N MET A 105 -16.21 0.15 0.90
CA MET A 105 -15.40 1.24 0.34
C MET A 105 -16.12 1.84 -0.87
N ASN A 106 -16.70 3.02 -0.69
CA ASN A 106 -17.43 3.69 -1.77
C ASN A 106 -16.46 4.38 -2.74
N ILE A 107 -16.11 3.67 -3.81
CA ILE A 107 -15.30 4.19 -4.92
C ILE A 107 -15.96 3.78 -6.23
N ASP A 108 -16.25 4.77 -7.06
CA ASP A 108 -16.60 4.56 -8.45
C ASP A 108 -15.38 4.89 -9.32
N MET A 109 -14.56 3.87 -9.58
CA MET A 109 -13.36 3.99 -10.40
C MET A 109 -13.47 3.08 -11.62
N LYS A 110 -13.20 3.64 -12.79
CA LYS A 110 -12.96 2.87 -14.01
C LYS A 110 -11.51 3.04 -14.40
N ILE A 111 -10.74 1.95 -14.31
CA ILE A 111 -9.34 1.94 -14.72
C ILE A 111 -9.23 1.09 -15.97
N PRO A 112 -8.78 1.65 -17.10
CA PRO A 112 -8.60 0.88 -18.32
C PRO A 112 -7.66 -0.33 -18.11
N ASN A 113 -8.05 -1.49 -18.63
CA ASN A 113 -7.26 -2.73 -18.56
C ASN A 113 -6.93 -3.23 -17.15
N CYS A 114 -7.77 -2.88 -16.14
CA CYS A 114 -7.64 -3.34 -14.77
C CYS A 114 -8.96 -3.98 -14.32
N GLU A 115 -8.88 -5.20 -13.81
CA GLU A 115 -10.01 -5.88 -13.19
C GLU A 115 -10.26 -5.31 -11.79
N ILE A 116 -11.50 -5.04 -11.45
CA ILE A 116 -11.89 -4.61 -10.10
C ILE A 116 -12.77 -5.69 -9.48
N LEU A 117 -12.27 -6.34 -8.44
CA LEU A 117 -12.99 -7.32 -7.64
C LEU A 117 -13.50 -6.66 -6.36
N LYS A 118 -14.82 -6.70 -6.15
CA LYS A 118 -15.43 -6.30 -4.88
C LYS A 118 -15.61 -7.52 -3.99
N ILE A 119 -15.15 -7.42 -2.74
CA ILE A 119 -15.28 -8.46 -1.72
C ILE A 119 -16.16 -7.99 -0.57
N ASP A 120 -16.82 -8.93 0.13
CA ASP A 120 -17.74 -8.59 1.20
C ASP A 120 -17.07 -7.88 2.37
N SER A 121 -15.89 -8.36 2.76
CA SER A 121 -15.11 -7.79 3.85
C SER A 121 -13.62 -7.95 3.60
N ILE A 122 -12.84 -6.96 4.00
CA ILE A 122 -11.37 -7.04 3.99
C ILE A 122 -10.84 -8.18 4.89
N LEU A 123 -11.62 -8.59 5.89
CA LEU A 123 -11.25 -9.68 6.79
C LEU A 123 -11.24 -11.05 6.08
N ASN A 124 -11.92 -11.17 4.95
CA ASN A 124 -11.94 -12.37 4.10
C ASN A 124 -10.84 -12.37 3.03
N LEU A 125 -9.94 -11.38 3.04
CA LEU A 125 -8.92 -11.19 2.00
C LEU A 125 -8.02 -12.41 1.81
N GLU A 126 -7.72 -13.16 2.89
CA GLU A 126 -6.82 -14.32 2.84
C GLU A 126 -7.30 -15.38 1.86
N SER A 127 -8.60 -15.71 1.86
CA SER A 127 -9.17 -16.71 0.93
C SER A 127 -9.05 -16.29 -0.53
N TYR A 128 -9.30 -15.02 -0.83
CA TYR A 128 -9.15 -14.50 -2.20
C TYR A 128 -7.69 -14.49 -2.67
N LEU A 129 -6.76 -14.13 -1.78
CA LEU A 129 -5.35 -14.11 -2.14
C LEU A 129 -4.79 -15.52 -2.33
N ALA A 130 -5.19 -16.49 -1.51
CA ALA A 130 -4.73 -17.88 -1.63
C ALA A 130 -4.94 -18.47 -3.03
N GLU A 131 -6.01 -18.06 -3.72
CA GLU A 131 -6.34 -18.54 -5.06
C GLU A 131 -5.57 -17.83 -6.19
N GLU A 132 -5.13 -16.59 -5.98
CA GLU A 132 -4.72 -15.74 -7.08
C GLU A 132 -3.32 -15.11 -6.94
N TYR A 133 -2.72 -15.05 -5.75
CA TYR A 133 -1.50 -14.25 -5.54
C TYR A 133 -0.36 -14.63 -6.50
N GLN A 134 -0.25 -15.90 -6.89
CA GLN A 134 0.80 -16.42 -7.77
C GLN A 134 0.74 -15.86 -9.20
N ASN A 135 -0.39 -15.26 -9.60
CA ASN A 135 -0.57 -14.65 -10.92
C ASN A 135 0.11 -13.26 -11.04
N PHE A 136 0.68 -12.75 -9.93
CA PHE A 136 1.23 -11.41 -9.86
C PHE A 136 2.68 -11.41 -9.33
N GLU A 137 3.50 -10.48 -9.82
CA GLU A 137 4.84 -10.27 -9.25
C GLU A 137 4.77 -9.58 -7.88
N THR A 138 3.72 -8.79 -7.65
CA THR A 138 3.57 -8.00 -6.41
C THR A 138 2.13 -7.98 -5.92
N ILE A 139 1.95 -8.29 -4.64
CA ILE A 139 0.73 -7.99 -3.89
C ILE A 139 0.98 -6.70 -3.09
N LEU A 140 0.31 -5.63 -3.49
CA LEU A 140 0.46 -4.31 -2.89
C LEU A 140 -0.74 -3.97 -2.02
N PHE A 141 -0.56 -3.95 -0.70
CA PHE A 141 -1.56 -3.49 0.27
C PHE A 141 -1.41 -1.99 0.50
N SER A 142 -1.92 -1.16 -0.43
CA SER A 142 -1.86 0.31 -0.35
C SER A 142 -3.27 0.88 -0.38
N CYS A 143 -3.77 1.27 0.78
CA CYS A 143 -5.18 1.30 1.08
C CYS A 143 -5.94 2.50 0.49
N GLY A 144 -5.32 3.66 0.32
CA GLY A 144 -5.94 4.86 -0.24
C GLY A 144 -7.02 5.53 0.63
N GLY A 145 -7.44 4.89 1.73
CA GLY A 145 -8.46 5.36 2.67
C GLY A 145 -8.06 5.24 4.14
N ALA A 146 -8.77 5.96 5.01
CA ALA A 146 -8.58 5.87 6.45
C ALA A 146 -9.04 4.51 6.99
N SER A 147 -8.34 3.97 7.99
CA SER A 147 -8.52 2.58 8.47
C SER A 147 -9.75 2.34 9.34
N PHE A 148 -10.41 3.37 9.82
CA PHE A 148 -11.40 3.33 10.91
C PHE A 148 -12.72 2.59 10.62
N SER A 149 -12.90 2.03 9.42
CA SER A 149 -14.08 1.19 9.15
C SER A 149 -14.01 -0.17 9.85
N ASP A 150 -12.82 -0.80 9.85
CA ASP A 150 -12.64 -2.18 10.32
C ASP A 150 -11.45 -2.34 11.28
N PHE A 151 -10.61 -1.32 11.40
CA PHE A 151 -9.37 -1.35 12.21
C PHE A 151 -9.28 -0.11 13.08
N LYS A 152 -8.58 -0.25 14.22
CA LYS A 152 -8.33 0.85 15.16
C LYS A 152 -7.53 1.98 14.53
N ASP A 153 -6.52 1.65 13.75
CA ASP A 153 -5.63 2.58 13.05
C ASP A 153 -4.92 1.87 11.88
N TYR A 154 -4.07 2.60 11.14
CA TYR A 154 -3.32 2.03 10.02
C TYR A 154 -2.28 0.98 10.46
N LYS A 155 -1.81 1.00 11.72
CA LYS A 155 -0.86 0.00 12.25
C LYS A 155 -1.57 -1.33 12.49
N ASP A 156 -2.76 -1.28 13.08
CA ASP A 156 -3.60 -2.46 13.28
C ASP A 156 -3.94 -3.11 11.93
N ARG A 157 -4.35 -2.30 10.95
CA ARG A 157 -4.59 -2.74 9.57
C ARG A 157 -3.34 -3.34 8.91
N GLY A 158 -2.18 -2.74 9.09
CA GLY A 158 -0.93 -3.27 8.55
C GLY A 158 -0.46 -4.55 9.24
N THR A 159 -0.73 -4.68 10.55
CA THR A 159 -0.47 -5.91 11.31
C THR A 159 -1.37 -7.05 10.85
N PHE A 160 -2.64 -6.77 10.54
CA PHE A 160 -3.55 -7.72 9.91
C PHE A 160 -2.95 -8.27 8.61
N PHE A 161 -2.45 -7.40 7.72
CA PHE A 161 -1.86 -7.84 6.46
C PHE A 161 -0.59 -8.69 6.67
N ARG A 162 0.29 -8.32 7.60
CA ARG A 162 1.46 -9.14 7.96
C ARG A 162 1.07 -10.55 8.43
N LYS A 163 0.02 -10.65 9.26
CA LYS A 163 -0.48 -11.94 9.76
C LYS A 163 -1.03 -12.79 8.61
N LEU A 164 -1.81 -12.18 7.72
CA LEU A 164 -2.35 -12.83 6.54
C LEU A 164 -1.23 -13.42 5.66
N VAL A 165 -0.18 -12.64 5.37
CA VAL A 165 0.97 -13.11 4.57
C VAL A 165 1.68 -14.29 5.26
N ARG A 166 1.82 -14.24 6.58
CA ARG A 166 2.39 -15.36 7.35
C ARG A 166 1.54 -16.62 7.21
N ASN A 167 0.22 -16.52 7.37
CA ASN A 167 -0.69 -17.65 7.22
C ASN A 167 -0.59 -18.26 5.81
N LEU A 168 -0.60 -17.43 4.76
CA LEU A 168 -0.43 -17.90 3.38
C LEU A 168 0.87 -18.70 3.22
N LYS A 169 1.97 -18.20 3.77
CA LYS A 169 3.28 -18.86 3.69
C LYS A 169 3.32 -20.18 4.47
N GLU A 170 2.63 -20.25 5.61
CA GLU A 170 2.53 -21.47 6.40
C GLU A 170 1.71 -22.54 5.67
N ASN A 171 0.61 -22.15 5.05
CA ASN A 171 -0.25 -23.07 4.28
C ASN A 171 0.48 -23.67 3.06
N GLU A 172 1.34 -22.90 2.38
CA GLU A 172 2.15 -23.40 1.26
C GLU A 172 3.16 -24.49 1.63
N LYS A 173 3.58 -24.57 2.89
CA LYS A 173 4.53 -25.61 3.35
C LYS A 173 3.92 -27.00 3.46
N TRP A 174 2.59 -27.11 3.35
CA TRP A 174 1.86 -28.36 3.52
C TRP A 174 1.30 -28.92 2.20
N ILE A 175 1.61 -28.25 1.08
CA ILE A 175 1.29 -28.71 -0.27
C ILE A 175 2.56 -29.19 -0.95
#